data_4c7ddd0ca71cbab95425908efb4ef367
#
_entry.id   4c7ddd0ca71cbab95425908efb4ef367
#
_cell.length_a   1.000
_cell.length_b   1.000
_cell.length_c   1.000
_cell.angle_alpha   90.00
_cell.angle_beta   90.00
_cell.angle_gamma   90.00
#
_symmetry.space_group_name_H-M   'P 1'
#
loop_
_entity.id
_entity.type
_entity.pdbx_description
1 polymer ?
#
loop_
_entity_poly.entity_id
_entity_poly.type
_entity_poly.pdbx_seq_one_letter_code
_entity_poly.pdbx_strand_id
1 'polypeptide(L)'
;MALLRTIAIVGGGFCGTVVAANLLRRPPPGPTRVVLIERGGVVGRGVAYADRGFPYLLNVPASRMSASADAPNEFLEFVQRRIPGAGGEDFLPRALYGEYLQEFLMAAQLSAPANVRLDVLTGEVTNVRRLERHLPLQLELRDGRKLTADDVVLALGNPKPAALAVAAPVANHPAYVTDPWSNELQFSRGQKILLIGTGLTAADVINAASADPQRTPTLHALSRHGLVPPRQTAFRPDAFKGDGNALLLAASTSLRGLTKAVRLVAREAEKAGGDWREAITFVRNMAPTIWQRLSERDRVRFMRHLRALWDTHRHRLPLQLIQRVDELRTMQRLHIHAGHLLRFTPREQRIEVTWRPRGTQTERTEAFDRIVNCTGPDYAVARSTEPLWRSLVQCGLCVADSLGLGLRTGPRGAVIDADGWPGPHLFYVGPMLRADLWEATAASELRGHAERLATLLATERD
;
A
#
# COMPACT_ATOMS: atom_id res chain seq x y z
N MET A 1 33.68 20.68 -17.39
CA MET A 1 33.15 20.24 -16.10
C MET A 1 31.87 19.44 -16.39
N ALA A 2 31.75 18.25 -15.83
CA ALA A 2 30.48 17.49 -15.96
C ALA A 2 29.35 18.28 -15.30
N LEU A 3 28.20 18.39 -15.98
CA LEU A 3 27.01 19.07 -15.46
C LEU A 3 26.47 18.33 -14.23
N LEU A 4 26.02 19.08 -13.21
CA LEU A 4 25.38 18.52 -12.03
C LEU A 4 24.02 17.97 -12.40
N ARG A 5 23.82 16.65 -12.26
CA ARG A 5 22.53 16.00 -12.44
C ARG A 5 21.70 16.07 -11.18
N THR A 6 20.47 16.54 -11.26
CA THR A 6 19.53 16.60 -10.13
C THR A 6 18.42 15.54 -10.31
N ILE A 7 18.30 14.63 -9.34
CA ILE A 7 17.23 13.62 -9.27
C ILE A 7 16.33 13.99 -8.08
N ALA A 8 15.09 14.40 -8.36
CA ALA A 8 14.11 14.70 -7.31
C ALA A 8 13.22 13.49 -7.02
N ILE A 9 13.13 13.11 -5.74
CA ILE A 9 12.28 12.04 -5.27
C ILE A 9 11.16 12.65 -4.43
N VAL A 10 9.91 12.54 -4.89
CA VAL A 10 8.74 13.11 -4.24
C VAL A 10 8.07 12.04 -3.37
N GLY A 11 8.19 12.19 -2.06
CA GLY A 11 7.74 11.27 -1.03
C GLY A 11 8.89 10.51 -0.37
N GLY A 12 9.14 10.80 0.91
CA GLY A 12 10.19 10.22 1.75
C GLY A 12 9.74 8.99 2.55
N GLY A 13 8.66 8.30 2.12
CA GLY A 13 8.26 7.01 2.70
C GLY A 13 9.17 5.86 2.26
N PHE A 14 8.70 4.62 2.39
CA PHE A 14 9.48 3.41 2.06
C PHE A 14 10.14 3.47 0.67
N CYS A 15 9.34 3.64 -0.38
CA CYS A 15 9.86 3.59 -1.76
C CYS A 15 10.88 4.70 -2.02
N GLY A 16 10.59 5.94 -1.62
CA GLY A 16 11.51 7.06 -1.83
C GLY A 16 12.81 6.90 -1.05
N THR A 17 12.73 6.40 0.18
CA THR A 17 13.91 6.10 1.00
C THR A 17 14.78 5.02 0.36
N VAL A 18 14.16 3.93 -0.14
CA VAL A 18 14.91 2.84 -0.79
C VAL A 18 15.55 3.31 -2.11
N VAL A 19 14.85 4.11 -2.93
CA VAL A 19 15.43 4.70 -4.15
C VAL A 19 16.61 5.61 -3.79
N ALA A 20 16.44 6.53 -2.83
CA ALA A 20 17.50 7.44 -2.40
C ALA A 20 18.74 6.69 -1.90
N ALA A 21 18.54 5.71 -1.02
CA ALA A 21 19.65 4.92 -0.46
C ALA A 21 20.40 4.14 -1.55
N ASN A 22 19.70 3.56 -2.54
CA ASN A 22 20.35 2.85 -3.64
C ASN A 22 21.12 3.80 -4.57
N LEU A 23 20.60 5.00 -4.85
CA LEU A 23 21.32 6.02 -5.61
C LEU A 23 22.57 6.53 -4.88
N LEU A 24 22.55 6.59 -3.55
CA LEU A 24 23.73 6.94 -2.75
C LEU A 24 24.79 5.83 -2.76
N ARG A 25 24.37 4.56 -2.67
CA ARG A 25 25.28 3.41 -2.68
C ARG A 25 25.88 3.13 -4.06
N ARG A 26 25.12 3.39 -5.11
CA ARG A 26 25.48 3.14 -6.52
C ARG A 26 25.07 4.35 -7.37
N PRO A 27 25.79 5.49 -7.26
CA PRO A 27 25.39 6.71 -7.95
C PRO A 27 25.61 6.64 -9.45
N PRO A 28 24.90 7.51 -10.20
CA PRO A 28 25.21 7.76 -11.60
C PRO A 28 26.66 8.22 -11.79
N PRO A 29 27.25 8.01 -12.98
CA PRO A 29 28.52 8.64 -13.31
C PRO A 29 28.39 10.17 -13.29
N GLY A 30 29.39 10.84 -12.71
CA GLY A 30 29.42 12.30 -12.60
C GLY A 30 28.74 12.88 -11.36
N PRO A 31 28.82 14.22 -11.20
CA PRO A 31 28.25 14.91 -10.06
C PRO A 31 26.73 14.77 -10.02
N THR A 32 26.20 14.25 -8.91
CA THR A 32 24.76 13.98 -8.77
C THR A 32 24.24 14.57 -7.45
N ARG A 33 23.09 15.23 -7.55
CA ARG A 33 22.30 15.73 -6.42
C ARG A 33 20.99 14.95 -6.34
N VAL A 34 20.81 14.19 -5.29
CA VAL A 34 19.53 13.53 -4.95
C VAL A 34 18.76 14.46 -4.00
N VAL A 35 17.54 14.85 -4.36
CA VAL A 35 16.67 15.69 -3.52
C VAL A 35 15.47 14.87 -3.09
N LEU A 36 15.44 14.46 -1.83
CA LEU A 36 14.32 13.72 -1.25
C LEU A 36 13.34 14.68 -0.59
N ILE A 37 12.13 14.80 -1.16
CA ILE A 37 11.13 15.76 -0.72
C ILE A 37 10.06 15.03 0.10
N GLU A 38 9.90 15.41 1.38
CA GLU A 38 8.94 14.79 2.29
C GLU A 38 8.04 15.85 2.95
N ARG A 39 6.73 15.72 2.77
CA ARG A 39 5.75 16.70 3.29
C ARG A 39 5.67 16.73 4.81
N GLY A 40 5.86 15.58 5.47
CA GLY A 40 5.81 15.44 6.93
C GLY A 40 7.12 15.74 7.65
N GLY A 41 8.19 16.07 6.91
CA GLY A 41 9.51 16.39 7.46
C GLY A 41 10.30 15.20 8.02
N VAL A 42 9.70 14.02 8.12
CA VAL A 42 10.34 12.81 8.67
C VAL A 42 10.43 11.74 7.60
N VAL A 43 11.62 11.51 7.08
CA VAL A 43 11.88 10.47 6.07
C VAL A 43 11.86 9.05 6.68
N GLY A 44 11.68 8.04 5.85
CA GLY A 44 11.64 6.63 6.23
C GLY A 44 10.26 6.14 6.69
N ARG A 45 9.45 7.00 7.28
CA ARG A 45 8.20 6.58 7.94
C ARG A 45 6.99 6.56 7.01
N GLY A 46 6.72 7.62 6.29
CA GLY A 46 5.52 7.78 5.49
C GLY A 46 4.24 7.48 6.30
N VAL A 47 3.15 7.16 5.60
CA VAL A 47 1.86 6.82 6.26
C VAL A 47 1.92 5.45 6.95
N ALA A 48 2.64 4.49 6.38
CA ALA A 48 2.59 3.08 6.82
C ALA A 48 3.39 2.80 8.09
N TYR A 49 4.45 3.56 8.35
CA TYR A 49 5.44 3.28 9.40
C TYR A 49 5.62 4.44 10.38
N ALA A 50 4.73 5.45 10.31
CA ALA A 50 4.70 6.53 11.29
C ALA A 50 4.28 5.99 12.67
N ASP A 51 4.88 6.55 13.72
CA ASP A 51 4.39 6.35 15.09
C ASP A 51 3.07 7.10 15.26
N ARG A 52 2.03 6.37 15.69
CA ARG A 52 0.67 6.90 15.88
C ARG A 52 0.14 6.68 17.30
N GLY A 53 1.02 6.34 18.21
CA GLY A 53 0.64 6.04 19.58
C GLY A 53 -0.13 4.72 19.77
N PHE A 54 -0.28 3.91 18.73
CA PHE A 54 -0.88 2.58 18.78
C PHE A 54 0.09 1.51 18.27
N PRO A 55 0.06 0.29 18.82
CA PRO A 55 0.97 -0.79 18.47
C PRO A 55 0.54 -1.48 17.17
N TYR A 56 0.50 -0.72 16.05
CA TYR A 56 0.24 -1.32 14.74
C TYR A 56 1.37 -2.29 14.37
N LEU A 57 1.01 -3.54 14.07
CA LEU A 57 1.97 -4.58 13.73
C LEU A 57 2.21 -4.64 12.21
N LEU A 58 3.44 -5.04 11.86
CA LEU A 58 3.72 -5.52 10.51
C LEU A 58 2.87 -6.77 10.25
N ASN A 59 2.45 -6.95 9.02
CA ASN A 59 1.73 -8.15 8.56
C ASN A 59 2.63 -9.13 7.80
N VAL A 60 3.94 -8.92 7.89
CA VAL A 60 5.01 -9.72 7.32
C VAL A 60 6.04 -9.98 8.42
N PRO A 61 6.58 -11.20 8.55
CA PRO A 61 7.62 -11.52 9.53
C PRO A 61 8.90 -10.70 9.34
N ALA A 62 9.64 -10.47 10.43
CA ALA A 62 10.85 -9.65 10.45
C ALA A 62 11.90 -10.10 9.42
N SER A 63 12.10 -11.41 9.25
CA SER A 63 13.05 -12.00 8.30
C SER A 63 12.79 -11.65 6.82
N ARG A 64 11.61 -11.09 6.49
CA ARG A 64 11.21 -10.75 5.12
C ARG A 64 11.05 -9.25 4.88
N MET A 65 11.48 -8.44 5.84
CA MET A 65 11.24 -7.00 5.83
C MET A 65 12.49 -6.16 5.53
N SER A 66 13.64 -6.78 5.20
CA SER A 66 14.81 -5.99 4.80
C SER A 66 14.51 -5.03 3.65
N ALA A 67 15.03 -3.80 3.73
CA ALA A 67 14.95 -2.78 2.69
C ALA A 67 15.99 -2.98 1.56
N SER A 68 16.93 -3.92 1.73
CA SER A 68 17.92 -4.32 0.73
C SER A 68 17.76 -5.78 0.34
N ALA A 69 17.81 -6.10 -0.96
CA ALA A 69 17.83 -7.47 -1.43
C ALA A 69 19.19 -8.13 -1.18
N ASP A 70 20.28 -7.34 -1.23
CA ASP A 70 21.65 -7.81 -1.02
C ASP A 70 21.93 -8.13 0.47
N ALA A 71 21.12 -7.61 1.39
CA ALA A 71 21.23 -7.84 2.84
C ALA A 71 19.87 -8.30 3.42
N PRO A 72 19.42 -9.53 3.15
CA PRO A 72 18.06 -9.99 3.49
C PRO A 72 17.78 -10.02 5.00
N ASN A 73 18.79 -10.08 5.86
CA ASN A 73 18.64 -10.11 7.30
C ASN A 73 18.82 -8.74 7.98
N GLU A 74 19.13 -7.67 7.24
CA GLU A 74 19.48 -6.36 7.79
C GLU A 74 18.42 -5.80 8.77
N PHE A 75 17.12 -5.95 8.46
CA PHE A 75 16.07 -5.56 9.39
C PHE A 75 16.04 -6.44 10.65
N LEU A 76 16.20 -7.74 10.52
CA LEU A 76 16.25 -8.64 11.68
C LEU A 76 17.43 -8.32 12.60
N GLU A 77 18.60 -8.08 12.04
CA GLU A 77 19.80 -7.66 12.77
C GLU A 77 19.60 -6.30 13.48
N PHE A 78 18.98 -5.35 12.80
CA PHE A 78 18.57 -4.07 13.40
C PHE A 78 17.67 -4.27 14.62
N VAL A 79 16.68 -5.15 14.50
CA VAL A 79 15.74 -5.47 15.57
C VAL A 79 16.43 -6.15 16.73
N GLN A 80 17.27 -7.14 16.47
CA GLN A 80 18.00 -7.91 17.50
C GLN A 80 18.94 -7.05 18.36
N ARG A 81 19.49 -5.98 17.77
CA ARG A 81 20.27 -4.98 18.53
C ARG A 81 19.42 -4.20 19.57
N ARG A 82 18.11 -4.07 19.35
CA ARG A 82 17.17 -3.31 20.21
C ARG A 82 16.32 -4.20 21.09
N ILE A 83 15.97 -5.37 20.60
CA ILE A 83 15.10 -6.35 21.26
C ILE A 83 15.84 -7.69 21.24
N PRO A 84 16.71 -7.93 22.25
CA PRO A 84 17.42 -9.21 22.35
C PRO A 84 16.42 -10.39 22.39
N GLY A 85 16.66 -11.41 21.55
CA GLY A 85 15.80 -12.58 21.46
C GLY A 85 14.69 -12.47 20.42
N ALA A 86 14.54 -11.36 19.69
CA ALA A 86 13.60 -11.27 18.60
C ALA A 86 13.95 -12.27 17.47
N GLY A 87 12.94 -13.03 17.04
CA GLY A 87 13.03 -14.06 16.03
C GLY A 87 12.65 -13.57 14.62
N GLY A 88 13.10 -14.30 13.60
CA GLY A 88 12.78 -13.96 12.19
C GLY A 88 11.30 -14.06 11.86
N GLU A 89 10.53 -14.86 12.59
CA GLU A 89 9.08 -15.04 12.38
C GLU A 89 8.21 -14.08 13.23
N ASP A 90 8.83 -13.16 13.97
CA ASP A 90 8.11 -12.19 14.78
C ASP A 90 7.46 -11.09 13.93
N PHE A 91 6.27 -10.68 14.36
CA PHE A 91 5.54 -9.54 13.79
C PHE A 91 5.72 -8.32 14.70
N LEU A 92 6.48 -7.37 14.22
CA LEU A 92 6.99 -6.26 15.00
C LEU A 92 6.16 -4.97 14.79
N PRO A 93 6.27 -3.97 15.69
CA PRO A 93 5.62 -2.68 15.50
C PRO A 93 6.08 -1.98 14.21
N ARG A 94 5.12 -1.39 13.49
CA ARG A 94 5.41 -0.63 12.26
C ARG A 94 6.32 0.57 12.51
N ALA A 95 6.21 1.22 13.66
CA ALA A 95 7.06 2.34 14.04
C ALA A 95 8.55 1.94 14.08
N LEU A 96 8.85 0.73 14.58
CA LEU A 96 10.22 0.18 14.61
C LEU A 96 10.80 0.00 13.20
N TYR A 97 9.95 -0.39 12.23
CA TYR A 97 10.37 -0.46 10.84
C TYR A 97 10.67 0.93 10.25
N GLY A 98 9.91 1.94 10.66
CA GLY A 98 10.19 3.33 10.30
C GLY A 98 11.56 3.81 10.80
N GLU A 99 11.94 3.43 12.03
CA GLU A 99 13.28 3.71 12.59
C GLU A 99 14.39 3.00 11.81
N TYR A 100 14.17 1.74 11.45
CA TYR A 100 15.09 1.00 10.60
C TYR A 100 15.32 1.70 9.26
N LEU A 101 14.26 2.18 8.60
CA LEU A 101 14.40 2.88 7.32
C LEU A 101 15.17 4.19 7.44
N GLN A 102 15.09 4.88 8.59
CA GLN A 102 15.89 6.06 8.87
C GLN A 102 17.37 5.71 9.02
N GLU A 103 17.70 4.65 9.79
CA GLU A 103 19.08 4.15 9.94
C GLU A 103 19.63 3.66 8.61
N PHE A 104 18.81 2.96 7.81
CA PHE A 104 19.16 2.48 6.46
C PHE A 104 19.58 3.62 5.51
N LEU A 105 18.84 4.73 5.50
CA LEU A 105 19.15 5.91 4.68
C LEU A 105 20.41 6.63 5.19
N MET A 106 20.51 6.79 6.51
CA MET A 106 21.68 7.42 7.13
C MET A 106 22.96 6.63 6.84
N ALA A 107 22.93 5.32 6.94
CA ALA A 107 24.06 4.46 6.60
C ALA A 107 24.48 4.62 5.13
N ALA A 108 23.50 4.67 4.22
CA ALA A 108 23.78 4.92 2.79
C ALA A 108 24.37 6.30 2.55
N GLN A 109 23.93 7.33 3.29
CA GLN A 109 24.47 8.69 3.17
C GLN A 109 25.92 8.79 3.70
N LEU A 110 26.23 8.11 4.81
CA LEU A 110 27.58 8.11 5.38
C LEU A 110 28.60 7.37 4.50
N SER A 111 28.15 6.36 3.75
CA SER A 111 29.01 5.59 2.83
C SER A 111 28.99 6.10 1.38
N ALA A 112 28.28 7.19 1.10
CA ALA A 112 28.13 7.72 -0.24
C ALA A 112 29.46 8.25 -0.79
N PRO A 113 29.83 7.96 -2.06
CA PRO A 113 31.02 8.51 -2.67
C PRO A 113 30.87 10.02 -2.92
N ALA A 114 32.00 10.73 -3.07
CA ALA A 114 32.06 12.18 -3.13
C ALA A 114 31.31 12.82 -4.33
N ASN A 115 30.98 12.04 -5.36
CA ASN A 115 30.28 12.53 -6.54
C ASN A 115 28.75 12.57 -6.37
N VAL A 116 28.20 12.08 -5.25
CA VAL A 116 26.76 12.15 -4.97
C VAL A 116 26.47 12.75 -3.60
N ARG A 117 25.43 13.58 -3.53
CA ARG A 117 24.93 14.12 -2.26
C ARG A 117 23.42 13.96 -2.14
N LEU A 118 22.94 13.82 -0.91
CA LEU A 118 21.52 13.80 -0.57
C LEU A 118 21.15 15.13 0.10
N ASP A 119 20.14 15.80 -0.44
CA ASP A 119 19.46 16.92 0.20
C ASP A 119 18.06 16.47 0.60
N VAL A 120 17.70 16.58 1.87
CA VAL A 120 16.32 16.33 2.34
C VAL A 120 15.58 17.66 2.41
N LEU A 121 14.47 17.76 1.70
CA LEU A 121 13.66 18.96 1.63
C LEU A 121 12.28 18.70 2.24
N THR A 122 11.97 19.40 3.33
CA THR A 122 10.61 19.39 3.89
C THR A 122 9.69 20.27 3.05
N GLY A 123 8.60 19.68 2.54
CA GLY A 123 7.61 20.39 1.74
C GLY A 123 6.72 19.44 0.95
N GLU A 124 5.59 19.95 0.51
CA GLU A 124 4.63 19.23 -0.31
C GLU A 124 4.69 19.73 -1.75
N VAL A 125 5.04 18.86 -2.68
CA VAL A 125 4.98 19.13 -4.11
C VAL A 125 3.53 19.11 -4.55
N THR A 126 3.07 20.21 -5.12
CA THR A 126 1.68 20.39 -5.59
C THR A 126 1.57 20.41 -7.10
N ASN A 127 2.68 20.64 -7.79
CA ASN A 127 2.71 20.75 -9.24
C ASN A 127 4.03 20.24 -9.81
N VAL A 128 3.97 19.60 -10.98
CA VAL A 128 5.11 19.23 -11.80
C VAL A 128 4.79 19.67 -13.24
N ARG A 129 5.68 20.41 -13.83
CA ARG A 129 5.54 20.94 -15.20
C ARG A 129 6.72 20.53 -16.06
N ARG A 130 6.42 20.22 -17.29
CA ARG A 130 7.40 20.06 -18.37
C ARG A 130 7.35 21.35 -19.19
N LEU A 131 8.46 22.06 -19.26
CA LEU A 131 8.55 23.29 -20.06
C LEU A 131 8.65 22.95 -21.54
N GLU A 132 9.53 21.97 -21.88
CA GLU A 132 9.70 21.40 -23.21
C GLU A 132 9.98 19.89 -23.10
N ARG A 133 9.83 19.14 -24.21
CA ARG A 133 9.86 17.66 -24.19
C ARG A 133 11.18 17.08 -23.65
N HIS A 134 12.30 17.76 -23.87
CA HIS A 134 13.65 17.32 -23.48
C HIS A 134 14.30 18.17 -22.39
N LEU A 135 13.56 19.12 -21.81
CA LEU A 135 14.06 19.93 -20.70
C LEU A 135 13.77 19.31 -19.34
N PRO A 136 14.56 19.69 -18.33
CA PRO A 136 14.31 19.33 -16.96
C PRO A 136 12.89 19.66 -16.50
N LEU A 137 12.37 18.87 -15.57
CA LEU A 137 11.05 19.08 -14.98
C LEU A 137 11.14 20.14 -13.87
N GLN A 138 10.14 21.01 -13.81
CA GLN A 138 9.99 21.98 -12.73
C GLN A 138 8.95 21.48 -11.74
N LEU A 139 9.34 21.36 -10.47
CA LEU A 139 8.49 21.06 -9.34
C LEU A 139 8.14 22.34 -8.59
N GLU A 140 6.90 22.47 -8.15
CA GLU A 140 6.44 23.58 -7.33
C GLU A 140 5.89 23.02 -6.01
N LEU A 141 6.38 23.57 -4.89
CA LEU A 141 5.95 23.20 -3.55
C LEU A 141 4.78 24.10 -3.12
N ARG A 142 4.00 23.63 -2.15
CA ARG A 142 2.85 24.36 -1.60
C ARG A 142 3.19 25.75 -1.05
N ASP A 143 4.41 25.94 -0.57
CA ASP A 143 4.92 27.21 -0.05
C ASP A 143 5.52 28.14 -1.12
N GLY A 144 5.38 27.80 -2.40
CA GLY A 144 5.84 28.58 -3.54
C GLY A 144 7.29 28.33 -3.95
N ARG A 145 8.08 27.56 -3.19
CA ARG A 145 9.43 27.17 -3.61
C ARG A 145 9.38 26.36 -4.90
N LYS A 146 10.36 26.56 -5.76
CA LYS A 146 10.51 25.83 -7.03
C LYS A 146 11.83 25.08 -7.07
N LEU A 147 11.79 23.90 -7.66
CA LEU A 147 12.96 23.06 -7.90
C LEU A 147 12.96 22.58 -9.35
N THR A 148 14.09 22.69 -10.02
CA THR A 148 14.30 22.07 -11.34
C THR A 148 15.08 20.78 -11.16
N ALA A 149 14.63 19.70 -11.79
CA ALA A 149 15.27 18.41 -11.73
C ALA A 149 15.34 17.74 -13.11
N ASP A 150 16.46 17.11 -13.38
CA ASP A 150 16.65 16.34 -14.61
C ASP A 150 15.75 15.09 -14.66
N ASP A 151 15.55 14.47 -13.49
CA ASP A 151 14.65 13.33 -13.35
C ASP A 151 13.80 13.48 -12.10
N VAL A 152 12.55 13.05 -12.18
CA VAL A 152 11.59 13.09 -11.08
C VAL A 152 11.05 11.70 -10.82
N VAL A 153 11.16 11.23 -9.58
CA VAL A 153 10.59 9.98 -9.10
C VAL A 153 9.41 10.27 -8.18
N LEU A 154 8.23 9.87 -8.57
CA LEU A 154 7.03 9.94 -7.75
C LEU A 154 6.96 8.69 -6.85
N ALA A 155 7.19 8.88 -5.54
CA ALA A 155 7.18 7.82 -4.52
C ALA A 155 6.11 8.09 -3.44
N LEU A 156 4.88 8.43 -3.89
CA LEU A 156 3.83 9.04 -3.08
C LEU A 156 3.11 8.09 -2.10
N GLY A 157 3.42 6.80 -2.14
CA GLY A 157 2.84 5.79 -1.23
C GLY A 157 1.34 5.55 -1.44
N ASN A 158 0.66 5.12 -0.36
CA ASN A 158 -0.77 4.87 -0.39
C ASN A 158 -1.58 6.18 -0.28
N PRO A 159 -2.56 6.39 -1.17
CA PRO A 159 -3.51 7.49 -1.03
C PRO A 159 -4.48 7.24 0.15
N LYS A 160 -5.23 8.28 0.51
CA LYS A 160 -6.33 8.16 1.48
C LYS A 160 -7.43 7.24 0.97
N PRO A 161 -8.28 6.70 1.85
CA PRO A 161 -9.47 5.96 1.44
C PRO A 161 -10.42 6.81 0.57
N ALA A 162 -11.13 6.16 -0.34
CA ALA A 162 -12.15 6.83 -1.15
C ALA A 162 -13.26 7.42 -0.28
N ALA A 163 -13.75 8.61 -0.65
CA ALA A 163 -15.00 9.11 -0.14
C ALA A 163 -16.14 8.19 -0.59
N LEU A 164 -16.91 7.69 0.36
CA LEU A 164 -18.06 6.81 0.07
C LEU A 164 -19.27 7.68 -0.30
N ALA A 165 -19.83 7.51 -1.49
CA ALA A 165 -21.01 8.26 -1.93
C ALA A 165 -22.20 8.16 -0.94
N VAL A 166 -22.38 6.96 -0.37
CA VAL A 166 -23.44 6.71 0.63
C VAL A 166 -23.19 7.47 1.95
N ALA A 167 -21.95 7.85 2.25
CA ALA A 167 -21.59 8.62 3.44
C ALA A 167 -21.52 10.14 3.19
N ALA A 168 -21.85 10.62 1.99
CA ALA A 168 -21.83 12.05 1.67
C ALA A 168 -22.62 12.93 2.68
N PRO A 169 -23.81 12.53 3.19
CA PRO A 169 -24.54 13.31 4.19
C PRO A 169 -23.81 13.51 5.52
N VAL A 170 -22.80 12.68 5.80
CA VAL A 170 -22.03 12.68 7.06
C VAL A 170 -20.55 12.96 6.85
N ALA A 171 -20.12 13.36 5.67
CA ALA A 171 -18.71 13.53 5.33
C ALA A 171 -17.96 14.49 6.28
N ASN A 172 -18.63 15.51 6.79
CA ASN A 172 -18.08 16.49 7.73
C ASN A 172 -18.56 16.28 9.19
N HIS A 173 -19.27 15.18 9.45
CA HIS A 173 -19.76 14.90 10.80
C HIS A 173 -18.61 14.46 11.72
N PRO A 174 -18.46 14.97 12.95
CA PRO A 174 -17.33 14.65 13.85
C PRO A 174 -17.23 13.17 14.23
N ALA A 175 -18.34 12.43 14.13
CA ALA A 175 -18.34 10.98 14.34
C ALA A 175 -17.85 10.16 13.13
N TYR A 176 -17.63 10.79 11.95
CA TYR A 176 -17.19 10.09 10.74
C TYR A 176 -15.70 10.33 10.47
N VAL A 177 -14.89 9.30 10.66
CA VAL A 177 -13.45 9.30 10.40
C VAL A 177 -13.20 8.79 8.98
N THR A 178 -12.83 9.68 8.08
CA THR A 178 -12.59 9.39 6.66
C THR A 178 -11.27 8.67 6.44
N ASP A 179 -10.25 8.95 7.26
CA ASP A 179 -8.91 8.38 7.17
C ASP A 179 -8.54 7.71 8.50
N PRO A 180 -8.47 6.38 8.56
CA PRO A 180 -8.11 5.66 9.77
C PRO A 180 -6.67 5.91 10.23
N TRP A 181 -5.86 6.53 9.38
CA TRP A 181 -4.47 6.90 9.65
C TRP A 181 -4.33 8.36 10.15
N SER A 182 -5.44 9.08 10.31
CA SER A 182 -5.43 10.37 10.98
C SER A 182 -5.24 10.20 12.49
N ASN A 183 -4.76 11.26 13.18
CA ASN A 183 -4.60 11.26 14.63
C ASN A 183 -5.94 11.41 15.39
N GLU A 184 -7.07 11.31 14.70
CA GLU A 184 -8.42 11.50 15.24
C GLU A 184 -9.00 10.26 15.93
N LEU A 185 -8.33 9.10 15.78
CA LEU A 185 -8.79 7.86 16.39
C LEU A 185 -8.60 7.90 17.91
N GLN A 186 -9.71 8.00 18.64
CA GLN A 186 -9.78 7.84 20.07
C GLN A 186 -10.86 6.83 20.41
N PHE A 187 -10.60 5.97 21.38
CA PHE A 187 -11.48 4.89 21.79
C PHE A 187 -11.83 5.02 23.26
N SER A 188 -13.09 4.78 23.60
CA SER A 188 -13.58 4.80 24.97
C SER A 188 -14.56 3.66 25.22
N ARG A 189 -14.52 3.13 26.43
CA ARG A 189 -15.49 2.11 26.88
C ARG A 189 -16.91 2.67 26.79
N GLY A 190 -17.84 1.82 26.35
CA GLY A 190 -19.24 2.20 26.16
C GLY A 190 -19.55 2.75 24.77
N GLN A 191 -18.56 3.18 24.01
CA GLN A 191 -18.77 3.55 22.60
C GLN A 191 -19.15 2.35 21.74
N LYS A 192 -20.02 2.60 20.75
CA LYS A 192 -20.34 1.68 19.67
C LYS A 192 -19.76 2.21 18.36
N ILE A 193 -18.82 1.50 17.79
CA ILE A 193 -18.03 1.96 16.64
C ILE A 193 -18.26 1.05 15.43
N LEU A 194 -18.56 1.64 14.27
CA LEU A 194 -18.65 0.92 13.01
C LEU A 194 -17.35 1.08 12.19
N LEU A 195 -16.76 -0.02 11.79
CA LEU A 195 -15.66 -0.10 10.83
C LEU A 195 -16.25 -0.48 9.46
N ILE A 196 -16.05 0.37 8.45
CA ILE A 196 -16.49 0.07 7.08
C ILE A 196 -15.37 -0.68 6.38
N GLY A 197 -15.49 -1.99 6.32
CA GLY A 197 -14.46 -2.93 5.85
C GLY A 197 -14.09 -3.96 6.91
N THR A 198 -13.57 -5.12 6.46
CA THR A 198 -13.16 -6.24 7.31
C THR A 198 -11.76 -6.75 6.94
N GLY A 199 -10.98 -5.93 6.19
CA GLY A 199 -9.63 -6.25 5.75
C GLY A 199 -8.55 -5.88 6.77
N LEU A 200 -7.29 -5.78 6.31
CA LEU A 200 -6.14 -5.44 7.17
C LEU A 200 -6.31 -4.10 7.90
N THR A 201 -6.83 -3.08 7.25
CA THR A 201 -7.06 -1.77 7.90
C THR A 201 -8.04 -1.87 9.07
N ALA A 202 -9.13 -2.63 8.90
CA ALA A 202 -10.06 -2.87 9.99
C ALA A 202 -9.40 -3.66 11.14
N ALA A 203 -8.57 -4.64 10.81
CA ALA A 203 -7.82 -5.41 11.79
C ALA A 203 -6.82 -4.53 12.58
N ASP A 204 -6.14 -3.60 11.91
CA ASP A 204 -5.28 -2.61 12.57
C ASP A 204 -6.08 -1.72 13.54
N VAL A 205 -7.26 -1.22 13.12
CA VAL A 205 -8.13 -0.40 13.98
C VAL A 205 -8.68 -1.22 15.16
N ILE A 206 -9.04 -2.50 14.94
CA ILE A 206 -9.46 -3.41 16.03
C ILE A 206 -8.32 -3.58 17.05
N ASN A 207 -7.08 -3.79 16.57
CA ASN A 207 -5.92 -3.89 17.44
C ASN A 207 -5.72 -2.62 18.27
N ALA A 208 -5.76 -1.45 17.64
CA ALA A 208 -5.63 -0.17 18.32
C ALA A 208 -6.75 0.07 19.35
N ALA A 209 -8.00 -0.22 18.98
CA ALA A 209 -9.16 -0.05 19.86
C ALA A 209 -9.18 -1.00 21.06
N SER A 210 -8.46 -2.12 20.99
CA SER A 210 -8.38 -3.13 22.05
C SER A 210 -7.04 -3.17 22.78
N ALA A 211 -6.15 -2.22 22.51
CA ALA A 211 -4.84 -2.15 23.18
C ALA A 211 -4.96 -1.95 24.70
N ASP A 212 -5.97 -1.19 25.13
CA ASP A 212 -6.34 -1.01 26.53
C ASP A 212 -7.69 -1.70 26.82
N PRO A 213 -7.73 -2.80 27.58
CA PRO A 213 -8.95 -3.52 27.89
C PRO A 213 -10.01 -2.65 28.63
N GLN A 214 -9.57 -1.65 29.40
CA GLN A 214 -10.48 -0.77 30.14
C GLN A 214 -11.17 0.25 29.21
N ARG A 215 -10.58 0.56 28.06
CA ARG A 215 -11.09 1.52 27.08
C ARG A 215 -11.71 0.86 25.85
N THR A 216 -11.69 -0.47 25.75
CA THR A 216 -12.18 -1.21 24.59
C THR A 216 -13.67 -0.92 24.31
N PRO A 217 -14.04 -0.39 23.15
CA PRO A 217 -15.42 -0.15 22.75
C PRO A 217 -16.13 -1.44 22.28
N THR A 218 -17.41 -1.35 21.92
CA THR A 218 -18.07 -2.37 21.11
C THR A 218 -17.87 -2.06 19.64
N LEU A 219 -17.28 -3.00 18.90
CA LEU A 219 -16.89 -2.84 17.51
C LEU A 219 -17.84 -3.61 16.59
N HIS A 220 -18.29 -2.97 15.53
CA HIS A 220 -19.00 -3.58 14.43
C HIS A 220 -18.16 -3.42 13.16
N ALA A 221 -17.82 -4.49 12.47
CA ALA A 221 -17.11 -4.45 11.20
C ALA A 221 -18.03 -4.92 10.08
N LEU A 222 -18.29 -4.09 9.08
CA LEU A 222 -19.23 -4.38 8.01
C LEU A 222 -18.55 -4.32 6.64
N SER A 223 -18.68 -5.40 5.88
CA SER A 223 -18.28 -5.45 4.48
C SER A 223 -19.29 -6.23 3.64
N ARG A 224 -19.17 -6.12 2.31
CA ARG A 224 -20.09 -6.80 1.38
C ARG A 224 -20.18 -8.32 1.59
N HIS A 225 -19.11 -8.94 2.07
CA HIS A 225 -19.00 -10.39 2.22
C HIS A 225 -18.74 -10.85 3.65
N GLY A 226 -18.41 -9.96 4.59
CA GLY A 226 -18.03 -10.30 5.96
C GLY A 226 -16.76 -11.14 6.08
N LEU A 227 -15.92 -11.13 5.04
CA LEU A 227 -14.68 -11.90 5.00
C LEU A 227 -13.60 -11.22 5.83
N VAL A 228 -12.93 -11.98 6.68
CA VAL A 228 -11.78 -11.56 7.49
C VAL A 228 -10.53 -12.30 6.98
N PRO A 229 -9.38 -11.64 6.86
CA PRO A 229 -8.15 -12.31 6.49
C PRO A 229 -7.82 -13.44 7.47
N PRO A 230 -7.43 -14.64 7.02
CA PRO A 230 -7.10 -15.77 7.88
C PRO A 230 -5.80 -15.52 8.65
N ARG A 231 -5.60 -16.34 9.68
CA ARG A 231 -4.35 -16.31 10.45
C ARG A 231 -3.13 -16.68 9.58
N GLN A 232 -2.01 -16.06 9.87
CA GLN A 232 -0.71 -16.51 9.41
C GLN A 232 -0.39 -17.85 10.11
N THR A 233 0.06 -18.82 9.33
CA THR A 233 0.58 -20.09 9.81
C THR A 233 1.98 -20.31 9.28
N ALA A 234 2.78 -21.12 9.95
CA ALA A 234 4.05 -21.55 9.39
C ALA A 234 3.76 -22.33 8.08
N PHE A 235 4.36 -21.89 6.99
CA PHE A 235 4.34 -22.57 5.70
C PHE A 235 5.63 -22.21 4.96
N ARG A 236 6.02 -23.02 4.00
CA ARG A 236 7.21 -22.80 3.19
C ARG A 236 6.83 -22.06 1.90
N PRO A 237 7.07 -20.75 1.78
CA PRO A 237 6.55 -19.97 0.66
C PRO A 237 7.04 -20.41 -0.72
N ASP A 238 8.20 -21.06 -0.79
CA ASP A 238 8.83 -21.49 -2.05
C ASP A 238 8.89 -23.02 -2.21
N ALA A 239 8.24 -23.77 -1.31
CA ALA A 239 8.25 -25.24 -1.33
C ALA A 239 7.42 -25.81 -2.49
N PHE A 240 6.32 -25.13 -2.86
CA PHE A 240 5.45 -25.57 -3.94
C PHE A 240 5.81 -24.89 -5.26
N LYS A 241 6.06 -25.71 -6.27
CA LYS A 241 6.30 -25.26 -7.67
C LYS A 241 5.24 -25.89 -8.57
N GLY A 242 4.19 -25.13 -8.86
CA GLY A 242 3.12 -25.54 -9.76
C GLY A 242 3.47 -25.29 -11.24
N ASP A 243 2.55 -25.68 -12.13
CA ASP A 243 2.66 -25.39 -13.55
C ASP A 243 2.26 -23.93 -13.85
N GLY A 244 3.28 -23.06 -13.95
CA GLY A 244 3.10 -21.65 -14.27
C GLY A 244 2.59 -21.44 -15.70
N ASN A 245 2.97 -22.27 -16.66
CA ASN A 245 2.50 -22.14 -18.04
C ASN A 245 1.01 -22.44 -18.16
N ALA A 246 0.50 -23.42 -17.42
CA ALA A 246 -0.93 -23.69 -17.36
C ALA A 246 -1.72 -22.49 -16.81
N LEU A 247 -1.20 -21.80 -15.78
CA LEU A 247 -1.82 -20.58 -15.26
C LEU A 247 -1.84 -19.45 -16.31
N LEU A 248 -0.74 -19.23 -17.01
CA LEU A 248 -0.62 -18.19 -18.04
C LEU A 248 -1.54 -18.45 -19.24
N LEU A 249 -1.60 -19.70 -19.69
CA LEU A 249 -2.52 -20.13 -20.77
C LEU A 249 -3.99 -19.92 -20.33
N ALA A 250 -4.33 -20.33 -19.12
CA ALA A 250 -5.67 -20.14 -18.58
C ALA A 250 -6.05 -18.66 -18.46
N ALA A 251 -5.11 -17.79 -18.05
CA ALA A 251 -5.30 -16.35 -17.97
C ALA A 251 -5.56 -15.72 -19.35
N SER A 252 -4.86 -16.18 -20.40
CA SER A 252 -5.05 -15.72 -21.78
C SER A 252 -6.39 -16.17 -22.37
N THR A 253 -7.01 -17.22 -21.80
CA THR A 253 -8.26 -17.79 -22.31
C THR A 253 -9.49 -17.16 -21.66
N SER A 254 -9.56 -17.15 -20.34
CA SER A 254 -10.67 -16.56 -19.59
C SER A 254 -10.42 -16.52 -18.08
N LEU A 255 -11.08 -15.57 -17.40
CA LEU A 255 -11.09 -15.52 -15.93
C LEU A 255 -11.62 -16.81 -15.29
N ARG A 256 -12.63 -17.48 -15.92
CA ARG A 256 -13.15 -18.75 -15.42
C ARG A 256 -12.12 -19.87 -15.54
N GLY A 257 -11.38 -19.91 -16.64
CA GLY A 257 -10.26 -20.84 -16.85
C GLY A 257 -9.18 -20.65 -15.79
N LEU A 258 -8.74 -19.40 -15.60
CA LEU A 258 -7.79 -19.04 -14.57
C LEU A 258 -8.25 -19.46 -13.17
N THR A 259 -9.52 -19.22 -12.82
CA THR A 259 -10.05 -19.61 -11.51
C THR A 259 -10.02 -21.13 -11.30
N LYS A 260 -10.28 -21.91 -12.35
CA LYS A 260 -10.16 -23.38 -12.31
C LYS A 260 -8.70 -23.81 -12.14
N ALA A 261 -7.78 -23.19 -12.90
CA ALA A 261 -6.35 -23.48 -12.80
C ALA A 261 -5.79 -23.18 -11.39
N VAL A 262 -6.14 -22.03 -10.81
CA VAL A 262 -5.74 -21.71 -9.42
C VAL A 262 -6.24 -22.71 -8.40
N ARG A 263 -7.49 -23.20 -8.54
CA ARG A 263 -8.03 -24.26 -7.66
C ARG A 263 -7.32 -25.58 -7.85
N LEU A 264 -6.92 -25.91 -9.07
CA LEU A 264 -6.12 -27.12 -9.35
C LEU A 264 -4.76 -27.03 -8.67
N VAL A 265 -4.06 -25.92 -8.84
CA VAL A 265 -2.77 -25.64 -8.17
C VAL A 265 -2.89 -25.77 -6.64
N ALA A 266 -3.96 -25.25 -6.03
CA ALA A 266 -4.18 -25.41 -4.59
C ALA A 266 -4.36 -26.90 -4.18
N ARG A 267 -5.12 -27.67 -4.95
CA ARG A 267 -5.30 -29.11 -4.71
C ARG A 267 -4.01 -29.92 -4.90
N GLU A 268 -3.19 -29.53 -5.86
CA GLU A 268 -1.87 -30.17 -6.08
C GLU A 268 -0.93 -29.89 -4.91
N ALA A 269 -0.92 -28.65 -4.38
CA ALA A 269 -0.15 -28.33 -3.19
C ALA A 269 -0.58 -29.18 -1.98
N GLU A 270 -1.90 -29.31 -1.75
CA GLU A 270 -2.43 -30.13 -0.67
C GLU A 270 -2.12 -31.63 -0.86
N LYS A 271 -2.22 -32.17 -2.08
CA LYS A 271 -1.83 -33.56 -2.39
C LYS A 271 -0.35 -33.84 -2.17
N ALA A 272 0.51 -32.83 -2.38
CA ALA A 272 1.93 -32.91 -2.09
C ALA A 272 2.27 -32.76 -0.59
N GLY A 273 1.26 -32.72 0.29
CA GLY A 273 1.44 -32.56 1.74
C GLY A 273 1.73 -31.12 2.17
N GLY A 274 1.55 -30.15 1.27
CA GLY A 274 1.70 -28.71 1.54
C GLY A 274 0.38 -28.04 1.97
N ASP A 275 0.43 -26.71 2.07
CA ASP A 275 -0.70 -25.87 2.45
C ASP A 275 -1.18 -25.06 1.22
N TRP A 276 -2.50 -24.83 1.11
CA TRP A 276 -3.06 -23.98 0.06
C TRP A 276 -2.42 -22.59 0.00
N ARG A 277 -1.82 -22.12 1.11
CA ARG A 277 -1.10 -20.84 1.19
C ARG A 277 0.15 -20.82 0.32
N GLU A 278 0.79 -21.97 0.14
CA GLU A 278 1.94 -22.14 -0.78
C GLU A 278 1.48 -21.94 -2.22
N ALA A 279 0.33 -22.52 -2.58
CA ALA A 279 -0.27 -22.32 -3.89
C ALA A 279 -0.64 -20.83 -4.15
N ILE A 280 -1.25 -20.16 -3.17
CA ILE A 280 -1.55 -18.72 -3.28
C ILE A 280 -0.27 -17.89 -3.41
N THR A 281 0.82 -18.26 -2.71
CA THR A 281 2.10 -17.58 -2.85
C THR A 281 2.70 -17.79 -4.24
N PHE A 282 2.64 -19.02 -4.76
CA PHE A 282 3.05 -19.32 -6.13
C PHE A 282 2.28 -18.49 -7.17
N VAL A 283 0.93 -18.45 -7.07
CA VAL A 283 0.10 -17.63 -7.96
C VAL A 283 0.41 -16.14 -7.81
N ARG A 284 0.67 -15.66 -6.59
CA ARG A 284 1.06 -14.28 -6.31
C ARG A 284 2.37 -13.89 -6.98
N ASN A 285 3.38 -14.76 -6.96
CA ASN A 285 4.65 -14.50 -7.63
C ASN A 285 4.49 -14.37 -9.16
N MET A 286 3.47 -15.00 -9.72
CA MET A 286 3.11 -14.90 -11.13
C MET A 286 2.08 -13.82 -11.44
N ALA A 287 1.49 -13.18 -10.42
CA ALA A 287 0.38 -12.26 -10.59
C ALA A 287 0.64 -11.11 -11.58
N PRO A 288 1.84 -10.48 -11.64
CA PRO A 288 2.12 -9.47 -12.65
C PRO A 288 1.91 -9.97 -14.08
N THR A 289 2.48 -11.14 -14.41
CA THR A 289 2.37 -11.73 -15.74
C THR A 289 0.95 -12.23 -16.04
N ILE A 290 0.29 -12.84 -15.06
CA ILE A 290 -1.11 -13.25 -15.14
C ILE A 290 -2.00 -12.04 -15.43
N TRP A 291 -1.81 -10.95 -14.69
CA TRP A 291 -2.59 -9.73 -14.84
C TRP A 291 -2.47 -9.13 -16.24
N GLN A 292 -1.26 -9.08 -16.78
CA GLN A 292 -0.99 -8.59 -18.15
C GLN A 292 -1.64 -9.46 -19.24
N ARG A 293 -1.79 -10.77 -18.98
CA ARG A 293 -2.45 -11.71 -19.91
C ARG A 293 -3.99 -11.64 -19.89
N LEU A 294 -4.58 -11.16 -18.79
CA LEU A 294 -6.04 -11.01 -18.73
C LEU A 294 -6.52 -9.91 -19.68
N SER A 295 -7.60 -10.22 -20.43
CA SER A 295 -8.33 -9.20 -21.19
C SER A 295 -8.90 -8.12 -20.25
N GLU A 296 -9.12 -6.90 -20.76
CA GLU A 296 -9.74 -5.83 -19.97
C GLU A 296 -11.09 -6.25 -19.41
N ARG A 297 -11.92 -6.94 -20.19
CA ARG A 297 -13.19 -7.52 -19.77
C ARG A 297 -13.02 -8.46 -18.56
N ASP A 298 -11.99 -9.29 -18.55
CA ASP A 298 -11.77 -10.23 -17.47
C ASP A 298 -11.12 -9.58 -16.26
N ARG A 299 -10.31 -8.51 -16.42
CA ARG A 299 -9.88 -7.65 -15.32
C ARG A 299 -11.07 -6.97 -14.62
N VAL A 300 -12.02 -6.40 -15.37
CA VAL A 300 -13.28 -5.83 -14.83
C VAL A 300 -14.06 -6.89 -14.04
N ARG A 301 -14.22 -8.10 -14.58
CA ARG A 301 -14.91 -9.22 -13.91
C ARG A 301 -14.20 -9.66 -12.64
N PHE A 302 -12.87 -9.74 -12.69
CA PHE A 302 -12.05 -10.04 -11.52
C PHE A 302 -12.27 -9.00 -10.42
N MET A 303 -12.18 -7.73 -10.76
CA MET A 303 -12.40 -6.62 -9.80
C MET A 303 -13.78 -6.69 -9.16
N ARG A 304 -14.80 -7.05 -9.92
CA ARG A 304 -16.18 -7.13 -9.45
C ARG A 304 -16.46 -8.35 -8.58
N HIS A 305 -15.94 -9.53 -8.96
CA HIS A 305 -16.39 -10.81 -8.41
C HIS A 305 -15.34 -11.54 -7.58
N LEU A 306 -14.05 -11.40 -7.87
CA LEU A 306 -13.00 -12.23 -7.27
C LEU A 306 -12.02 -11.42 -6.41
N ARG A 307 -11.93 -10.11 -6.59
CA ARG A 307 -10.98 -9.28 -5.82
C ARG A 307 -11.09 -9.48 -4.31
N ALA A 308 -12.31 -9.46 -3.76
CA ALA A 308 -12.49 -9.63 -2.32
C ALA A 308 -12.02 -11.00 -1.81
N LEU A 309 -12.24 -12.05 -2.61
CA LEU A 309 -11.74 -13.39 -2.29
C LEU A 309 -10.23 -13.45 -2.39
N TRP A 310 -9.64 -12.91 -3.46
CA TRP A 310 -8.20 -12.83 -3.62
C TRP A 310 -7.55 -12.07 -2.45
N ASP A 311 -8.01 -10.86 -2.17
CA ASP A 311 -7.47 -10.03 -1.10
C ASP A 311 -7.56 -10.75 0.27
N THR A 312 -8.64 -11.49 0.54
CA THR A 312 -8.80 -12.26 1.78
C THR A 312 -7.79 -13.40 1.89
N HIS A 313 -7.59 -14.18 0.82
CA HIS A 313 -6.66 -15.32 0.88
C HIS A 313 -5.19 -14.91 0.80
N ARG A 314 -4.91 -13.80 0.12
CA ARG A 314 -3.58 -13.25 0.00
C ARG A 314 -3.09 -12.57 1.29
N HIS A 315 -3.97 -11.84 1.95
CA HIS A 315 -3.67 -11.15 3.21
C HIS A 315 -3.86 -12.10 4.39
N ARG A 316 -2.98 -11.99 5.36
CA ARG A 316 -3.00 -12.82 6.58
C ARG A 316 -2.74 -11.95 7.78
N LEU A 317 -3.31 -12.35 8.91
CA LEU A 317 -3.13 -11.64 10.18
C LEU A 317 -2.07 -12.34 11.04
N PRO A 318 -1.22 -11.57 11.74
CA PRO A 318 -0.37 -12.10 12.80
C PRO A 318 -1.18 -12.91 13.81
N LEU A 319 -0.56 -13.93 14.40
CA LEU A 319 -1.25 -14.81 15.36
C LEU A 319 -1.85 -14.02 16.53
N GLN A 320 -1.09 -13.06 17.08
CA GLN A 320 -1.57 -12.22 18.19
C GLN A 320 -2.82 -11.43 17.82
N LEU A 321 -2.90 -10.95 16.58
CA LEU A 321 -4.03 -10.15 16.12
C LEU A 321 -5.27 -11.00 15.87
N ILE A 322 -5.13 -12.21 15.32
CA ILE A 322 -6.29 -13.10 15.15
C ILE A 322 -6.82 -13.62 16.49
N GLN A 323 -5.93 -13.90 17.44
CA GLN A 323 -6.31 -14.24 18.80
C GLN A 323 -7.12 -13.11 19.44
N ARG A 324 -6.68 -11.87 19.30
CA ARG A 324 -7.42 -10.70 19.77
C ARG A 324 -8.79 -10.56 19.11
N VAL A 325 -8.89 -10.78 17.81
CA VAL A 325 -10.16 -10.78 17.08
C VAL A 325 -11.11 -11.85 17.64
N ASP A 326 -10.60 -13.06 17.89
CA ASP A 326 -11.42 -14.17 18.40
C ASP A 326 -11.84 -13.95 19.87
N GLU A 327 -10.97 -13.41 20.71
CA GLU A 327 -11.30 -12.99 22.10
C GLU A 327 -12.43 -11.96 22.11
N LEU A 328 -12.32 -10.90 21.31
CA LEU A 328 -13.34 -9.85 21.24
C LEU A 328 -14.69 -10.38 20.72
N ARG A 329 -14.66 -11.34 19.79
CA ARG A 329 -15.88 -12.01 19.32
C ARG A 329 -16.52 -12.85 20.42
N THR A 330 -15.72 -13.63 21.15
CA THR A 330 -16.20 -14.44 22.27
C THR A 330 -16.81 -13.56 23.38
N MET A 331 -16.19 -12.41 23.67
CA MET A 331 -16.68 -11.43 24.62
C MET A 331 -17.86 -10.60 24.12
N GLN A 332 -18.39 -10.86 22.91
CA GLN A 332 -19.43 -10.06 22.25
C GLN A 332 -19.07 -8.56 22.12
N ARG A 333 -17.76 -8.28 21.97
CA ARG A 333 -17.23 -6.91 21.79
C ARG A 333 -16.85 -6.63 20.32
N LEU A 334 -16.87 -7.64 19.45
CA LEU A 334 -16.68 -7.53 18.02
C LEU A 334 -17.74 -8.30 17.27
N HIS A 335 -18.51 -7.58 16.45
CA HIS A 335 -19.54 -8.13 15.56
C HIS A 335 -19.12 -7.93 14.11
N ILE A 336 -19.07 -9.03 13.33
CA ILE A 336 -18.73 -8.98 11.91
C ILE A 336 -20.00 -9.18 11.10
N HIS A 337 -20.27 -8.24 10.18
CA HIS A 337 -21.45 -8.20 9.36
C HIS A 337 -21.12 -8.32 7.87
N ALA A 338 -21.90 -9.15 7.18
CA ALA A 338 -21.95 -9.17 5.71
C ALA A 338 -23.18 -8.41 5.23
N GLY A 339 -23.01 -7.40 4.37
CA GLY A 339 -24.15 -6.61 3.90
C GLY A 339 -23.77 -5.40 3.03
N HIS A 340 -24.79 -4.72 2.55
CA HIS A 340 -24.67 -3.52 1.75
C HIS A 340 -25.10 -2.30 2.55
N LEU A 341 -24.24 -1.30 2.63
CA LEU A 341 -24.56 0.02 3.19
C LEU A 341 -25.58 0.71 2.27
N LEU A 342 -26.65 1.24 2.85
CA LEU A 342 -27.73 1.87 2.12
C LEU A 342 -27.85 3.37 2.43
N ARG A 343 -27.71 3.77 3.71
CA ARG A 343 -27.93 5.14 4.12
C ARG A 343 -27.17 5.49 5.40
N PHE A 344 -26.69 6.71 5.48
CA PHE A 344 -26.16 7.35 6.68
C PHE A 344 -27.02 8.55 7.01
N THR A 345 -27.52 8.60 8.25
CA THR A 345 -28.35 9.71 8.73
C THR A 345 -27.64 10.38 9.89
N PRO A 346 -27.24 11.66 9.75
CA PRO A 346 -26.61 12.37 10.85
C PRO A 346 -27.58 12.57 12.01
N ARG A 347 -27.08 12.44 13.24
CA ARG A 347 -27.71 12.81 14.50
C ARG A 347 -26.73 13.72 15.24
N GLU A 348 -27.19 14.43 16.23
CA GLU A 348 -26.37 15.45 16.91
C GLU A 348 -24.94 14.99 17.27
N GLN A 349 -24.79 13.81 17.88
CA GLN A 349 -23.49 13.25 18.29
C GLN A 349 -23.19 11.87 17.70
N ARG A 350 -24.11 11.30 16.94
CA ARG A 350 -24.08 9.95 16.42
C ARG A 350 -24.45 9.92 14.95
N ILE A 351 -24.21 8.80 14.32
CA ILE A 351 -24.66 8.55 12.96
C ILE A 351 -25.48 7.26 12.96
N GLU A 352 -26.72 7.34 12.47
CA GLU A 352 -27.51 6.15 12.16
C GLU A 352 -27.07 5.59 10.81
N VAL A 353 -26.79 4.31 10.78
CA VAL A 353 -26.41 3.58 9.58
C VAL A 353 -27.46 2.53 9.28
N THR A 354 -27.97 2.57 8.06
CA THR A 354 -28.86 1.55 7.51
C THR A 354 -28.12 0.68 6.54
N TRP A 355 -28.18 -0.63 6.74
CA TRP A 355 -27.60 -1.62 5.82
C TRP A 355 -28.54 -2.79 5.63
N ARG A 356 -28.38 -3.49 4.52
CA ARG A 356 -29.10 -4.73 4.23
C ARG A 356 -28.15 -5.91 4.41
N PRO A 357 -28.40 -6.81 5.38
CA PRO A 357 -27.61 -8.03 5.55
C PRO A 357 -27.62 -8.89 4.28
N ARG A 358 -26.50 -9.52 3.99
CA ARG A 358 -26.37 -10.36 2.80
C ARG A 358 -27.34 -11.54 2.87
N GLY A 359 -28.03 -11.80 1.75
CA GLY A 359 -29.02 -12.90 1.66
C GLY A 359 -30.39 -12.57 2.25
N THR A 360 -30.61 -11.32 2.68
CA THR A 360 -31.94 -10.86 3.17
C THR A 360 -32.47 -9.69 2.36
N GLN A 361 -33.77 -9.43 2.50
CA GLN A 361 -34.40 -8.19 1.99
C GLN A 361 -34.68 -7.18 3.12
N THR A 362 -34.51 -7.58 4.38
CA THR A 362 -34.78 -6.76 5.55
C THR A 362 -33.64 -5.80 5.79
N GLU A 363 -33.95 -4.54 5.98
CA GLU A 363 -32.99 -3.51 6.38
C GLU A 363 -32.77 -3.52 7.90
N ARG A 364 -31.56 -3.20 8.32
CA ARG A 364 -31.19 -2.97 9.72
C ARG A 364 -30.70 -1.54 9.85
N THR A 365 -31.13 -0.85 10.90
CA THR A 365 -30.66 0.48 11.23
C THR A 365 -30.14 0.50 12.66
N GLU A 366 -28.94 0.98 12.84
CA GLU A 366 -28.31 1.14 14.16
C GLU A 366 -27.55 2.47 14.24
N ALA A 367 -27.52 3.04 15.46
CA ALA A 367 -26.77 4.25 15.76
C ALA A 367 -25.36 3.92 16.26
N PHE A 368 -24.37 4.64 15.77
CA PHE A 368 -22.96 4.50 16.12
C PHE A 368 -22.40 5.83 16.64
N ASP A 369 -21.59 5.76 17.69
CA ASP A 369 -20.90 6.90 18.27
C ASP A 369 -19.73 7.36 17.37
N ARG A 370 -19.18 6.43 16.58
CA ARG A 370 -18.13 6.71 15.62
C ARG A 370 -18.18 5.71 14.45
N ILE A 371 -17.79 6.19 13.29
CA ILE A 371 -17.66 5.38 12.09
C ILE A 371 -16.28 5.62 11.50
N VAL A 372 -15.55 4.55 11.17
CA VAL A 372 -14.21 4.60 10.60
C VAL A 372 -14.20 3.98 9.21
N ASN A 373 -13.74 4.71 8.22
CA ASN A 373 -13.62 4.24 6.85
C ASN A 373 -12.36 3.36 6.67
N CYS A 374 -12.53 2.04 6.79
CA CYS A 374 -11.49 1.03 6.62
C CYS A 374 -11.51 0.35 5.23
N THR A 375 -12.00 1.01 4.19
CA THR A 375 -12.13 0.43 2.84
C THR A 375 -10.80 0.29 2.10
N GLY A 376 -9.72 0.83 2.65
CA GLY A 376 -8.39 0.83 2.04
C GLY A 376 -8.15 1.99 1.08
N PRO A 377 -6.94 2.12 0.53
CA PRO A 377 -6.54 3.25 -0.31
C PRO A 377 -7.36 3.37 -1.60
N ASP A 378 -7.67 4.61 -2.02
CA ASP A 378 -8.27 4.90 -3.33
C ASP A 378 -7.18 5.18 -4.38
N TYR A 379 -6.93 4.21 -5.22
CA TYR A 379 -5.94 4.33 -6.29
C TYR A 379 -6.47 5.03 -7.56
N ALA A 380 -7.70 5.50 -7.57
CA ALA A 380 -8.30 6.13 -8.75
C ALA A 380 -7.76 7.56 -8.97
N VAL A 381 -6.60 7.66 -9.60
CA VAL A 381 -5.90 8.93 -9.90
C VAL A 381 -6.81 9.94 -10.59
N ALA A 382 -7.66 9.49 -11.52
CA ALA A 382 -8.59 10.37 -12.24
C ALA A 382 -9.61 11.10 -11.33
N ARG A 383 -9.86 10.57 -10.13
CA ARG A 383 -10.77 11.17 -9.13
C ARG A 383 -10.04 11.79 -7.95
N SER A 384 -8.73 11.77 -7.96
CA SER A 384 -7.93 12.27 -6.85
C SER A 384 -8.15 13.77 -6.62
N THR A 385 -8.33 14.14 -5.36
CA THR A 385 -8.41 15.54 -4.93
C THR A 385 -7.05 16.11 -4.54
N GLU A 386 -6.01 15.28 -4.46
CA GLU A 386 -4.65 15.70 -4.14
C GLU A 386 -4.08 16.60 -5.26
N PRO A 387 -3.55 17.79 -4.94
CA PRO A 387 -3.14 18.79 -5.93
C PRO A 387 -2.17 18.25 -6.97
N LEU A 388 -1.17 17.47 -6.55
CA LEU A 388 -0.17 16.93 -7.45
C LEU A 388 -0.76 15.98 -8.51
N TRP A 389 -1.65 15.06 -8.10
CA TRP A 389 -2.31 14.16 -9.06
C TRP A 389 -3.18 14.91 -10.05
N ARG A 390 -3.93 15.90 -9.57
CA ARG A 390 -4.73 16.76 -10.43
C ARG A 390 -3.87 17.51 -11.44
N SER A 391 -2.76 18.09 -11.00
CA SER A 391 -1.81 18.78 -11.86
C SER A 391 -1.24 17.85 -12.94
N LEU A 392 -0.75 16.67 -12.55
CA LEU A 392 -0.16 15.70 -13.48
C LEU A 392 -1.15 15.26 -14.56
N VAL A 393 -2.42 15.00 -14.18
CA VAL A 393 -3.48 14.65 -15.15
C VAL A 393 -3.83 15.83 -16.04
N GLN A 394 -4.00 17.04 -15.48
CA GLN A 394 -4.37 18.24 -16.25
C GLN A 394 -3.27 18.67 -17.24
N CYS A 395 -2.01 18.50 -16.85
CA CYS A 395 -0.87 18.80 -17.73
C CYS A 395 -0.54 17.66 -18.71
N GLY A 396 -1.33 16.58 -18.71
CA GLY A 396 -1.10 15.44 -19.59
C GLY A 396 0.17 14.64 -19.27
N LEU A 397 0.78 14.82 -18.08
CA LEU A 397 2.01 14.14 -17.69
C LEU A 397 1.77 12.72 -17.19
N CYS A 398 0.54 12.33 -16.92
CA CYS A 398 0.18 10.95 -16.59
C CYS A 398 -1.21 10.56 -17.11
N VAL A 399 -1.37 9.27 -17.38
CA VAL A 399 -2.66 8.64 -17.71
C VAL A 399 -3.09 7.76 -16.55
N ALA A 400 -4.32 8.01 -16.06
CA ALA A 400 -4.95 7.16 -15.07
C ALA A 400 -5.33 5.80 -15.69
N ASP A 401 -5.23 4.73 -14.90
CA ASP A 401 -5.75 3.42 -15.27
C ASP A 401 -7.28 3.42 -15.37
N SER A 402 -7.83 2.76 -16.40
CA SER A 402 -9.27 2.69 -16.65
C SER A 402 -10.07 1.98 -15.54
N LEU A 403 -9.42 1.09 -14.79
CA LEU A 403 -10.01 0.35 -13.66
C LEU A 403 -9.87 1.08 -12.31
N GLY A 404 -9.21 2.24 -12.30
CA GLY A 404 -8.96 3.00 -11.07
C GLY A 404 -7.96 2.32 -10.14
N LEU A 405 -6.97 1.61 -10.67
CA LEU A 405 -5.95 0.89 -9.91
C LEU A 405 -4.65 1.67 -9.76
N GLY A 406 -4.55 2.84 -10.36
CA GLY A 406 -3.35 3.68 -10.30
C GLY A 406 -3.14 4.48 -11.57
N LEU A 407 -1.90 4.57 -12.02
CA LEU A 407 -1.51 5.21 -13.27
C LEU A 407 -0.85 4.18 -14.21
N ARG A 408 -0.89 4.48 -15.50
CA ARG A 408 -0.20 3.68 -16.50
C ARG A 408 1.29 3.97 -16.46
N THR A 409 2.07 2.90 -16.43
CA THR A 409 3.53 2.97 -16.49
C THR A 409 4.07 2.12 -17.62
N GLY A 410 5.12 2.60 -18.25
CA GLY A 410 5.91 1.81 -19.19
C GLY A 410 6.89 0.87 -18.48
N PRO A 411 7.69 0.14 -19.24
CA PRO A 411 8.82 -0.59 -18.71
C PRO A 411 9.67 0.33 -17.82
N ARG A 412 10.21 -0.21 -16.72
CA ARG A 412 11.12 0.55 -15.85
C ARG A 412 10.45 1.63 -14.98
N GLY A 413 9.11 1.69 -14.94
CA GLY A 413 8.38 2.64 -14.11
C GLY A 413 8.25 4.05 -14.69
N ALA A 414 8.61 4.27 -15.95
CA ALA A 414 8.36 5.55 -16.63
C ALA A 414 6.86 5.81 -16.74
N VAL A 415 6.42 7.00 -16.31
CA VAL A 415 5.01 7.39 -16.35
C VAL A 415 4.57 7.61 -17.79
N ILE A 416 3.45 6.99 -18.20
CA ILE A 416 2.87 7.19 -19.54
C ILE A 416 2.09 8.50 -19.55
N ASP A 417 2.42 9.37 -20.53
CA ASP A 417 1.77 10.66 -20.73
C ASP A 417 0.45 10.53 -21.53
N ALA A 418 -0.23 11.66 -21.73
CA ALA A 418 -1.52 11.70 -22.44
C ALA A 418 -1.41 11.30 -23.93
N ASP A 419 -0.24 11.39 -24.52
CA ASP A 419 0.04 10.97 -25.90
C ASP A 419 0.33 9.46 -25.99
N GLY A 420 0.35 8.75 -24.87
CA GLY A 420 0.59 7.32 -24.77
C GLY A 420 2.07 6.93 -24.73
N TRP A 421 2.98 7.88 -24.55
CA TRP A 421 4.42 7.63 -24.51
C TRP A 421 4.97 7.60 -23.09
N PRO A 422 5.93 6.73 -22.80
CA PRO A 422 6.65 6.79 -21.53
C PRO A 422 7.46 8.10 -21.44
N GLY A 423 7.22 8.86 -20.38
CA GLY A 423 7.94 10.10 -20.12
C GLY A 423 9.42 9.82 -19.82
N PRO A 424 10.36 10.50 -20.51
CA PRO A 424 11.78 10.20 -20.39
C PRO A 424 12.37 10.54 -19.01
N HIS A 425 11.75 11.44 -18.26
CA HIS A 425 12.28 12.02 -17.03
C HIS A 425 11.29 11.94 -15.85
N LEU A 426 10.13 11.29 -16.00
CA LEU A 426 9.14 11.15 -14.95
C LEU A 426 8.87 9.68 -14.68
N PHE A 427 9.17 9.25 -13.47
CA PHE A 427 9.07 7.86 -13.03
C PHE A 427 8.13 7.73 -11.84
N TYR A 428 7.57 6.54 -11.68
CA TYR A 428 6.77 6.21 -10.52
C TYR A 428 7.25 4.92 -9.86
N VAL A 429 7.30 4.93 -8.55
CA VAL A 429 7.50 3.73 -7.73
C VAL A 429 6.54 3.75 -6.54
N GLY A 430 5.76 2.69 -6.40
CA GLY A 430 4.79 2.63 -5.33
C GLY A 430 3.56 1.78 -5.64
N PRO A 431 2.54 1.81 -4.77
CA PRO A 431 1.38 0.92 -4.86
C PRO A 431 0.52 1.09 -6.12
N MET A 432 0.60 2.23 -6.81
CA MET A 432 -0.16 2.48 -8.05
C MET A 432 0.39 1.72 -9.25
N LEU A 433 1.58 1.10 -9.16
CA LEU A 433 2.05 0.10 -10.15
C LEU A 433 1.09 -1.10 -10.24
N ARG A 434 0.15 -1.18 -9.32
CA ARG A 434 -0.93 -2.17 -9.32
C ARG A 434 -1.77 -2.15 -10.60
N ALA A 435 -1.87 -1.02 -11.30
CA ALA A 435 -2.54 -0.91 -12.59
C ALA A 435 -1.97 -1.90 -13.61
N ASP A 436 -0.65 -2.02 -13.68
CA ASP A 436 0.05 -2.85 -14.65
C ASP A 436 0.52 -4.20 -14.07
N LEU A 437 0.75 -4.28 -12.74
CA LEU A 437 1.39 -5.45 -12.11
C LEU A 437 0.49 -6.19 -11.11
N TRP A 438 -0.68 -5.63 -10.75
CA TRP A 438 -1.60 -6.12 -9.72
C TRP A 438 -0.98 -6.27 -8.33
N GLU A 439 0.07 -7.07 -8.16
CA GLU A 439 0.82 -7.25 -6.91
C GLU A 439 2.02 -6.30 -6.86
N ALA A 440 1.79 -5.10 -6.32
CA ALA A 440 2.81 -4.09 -6.13
C ALA A 440 2.55 -3.28 -4.83
N THR A 441 2.17 -3.96 -3.76
CA THR A 441 1.71 -3.29 -2.53
C THR A 441 2.45 -3.71 -1.27
N ALA A 442 3.14 -4.84 -1.25
CA ALA A 442 3.94 -5.24 -0.09
C ALA A 442 5.39 -4.73 -0.19
N ALA A 443 6.05 -4.61 0.94
CA ALA A 443 7.41 -4.07 1.02
C ALA A 443 8.40 -4.84 0.14
N SER A 444 8.28 -6.17 0.05
CA SER A 444 9.16 -7.01 -0.78
C SER A 444 9.08 -6.70 -2.27
N GLU A 445 7.86 -6.54 -2.82
CA GLU A 445 7.68 -6.17 -4.22
C GLU A 445 8.13 -4.74 -4.48
N LEU A 446 7.74 -3.81 -3.60
CA LEU A 446 8.09 -2.40 -3.71
C LEU A 446 9.59 -2.16 -3.59
N ARG A 447 10.30 -2.93 -2.74
CA ARG A 447 11.76 -2.94 -2.68
C ARG A 447 12.36 -3.24 -4.05
N GLY A 448 11.98 -4.36 -4.66
CA GLY A 448 12.50 -4.76 -5.96
C GLY A 448 12.21 -3.75 -7.08
N HIS A 449 11.06 -3.05 -7.02
CA HIS A 449 10.76 -1.95 -7.95
C HIS A 449 11.64 -0.74 -7.71
N ALA A 450 11.87 -0.36 -6.45
CA ALA A 450 12.71 0.77 -6.09
C ALA A 450 14.19 0.55 -6.44
N GLU A 451 14.72 -0.65 -6.18
CA GLU A 451 16.09 -1.03 -6.55
C GLU A 451 16.31 -1.02 -8.07
N ARG A 452 15.37 -1.59 -8.85
CA ARG A 452 15.45 -1.57 -10.31
C ARG A 452 15.39 -0.15 -10.88
N LEU A 453 14.53 0.70 -10.33
CA LEU A 453 14.44 2.09 -10.76
C LEU A 453 15.72 2.87 -10.41
N ALA A 454 16.28 2.67 -9.22
CA ALA A 454 17.53 3.31 -8.84
C ALA A 454 18.69 2.85 -9.74
N THR A 455 18.78 1.56 -10.06
CA THR A 455 19.77 1.02 -11.00
C THR A 455 19.63 1.65 -12.38
N LEU A 456 18.41 1.77 -12.90
CA LEU A 456 18.13 2.45 -14.15
C LEU A 456 18.64 3.88 -14.15
N LEU A 457 18.26 4.66 -13.13
CA LEU A 457 18.69 6.07 -13.00
C LEU A 457 20.20 6.20 -12.83
N ALA A 458 20.87 5.17 -12.29
CA ALA A 458 22.32 5.13 -12.16
C ALA A 458 23.04 4.81 -13.49
N THR A 459 22.43 4.07 -14.40
CA THR A 459 23.08 3.56 -15.63
C THR A 459 22.78 4.37 -16.88
N GLU A 460 21.68 5.12 -16.95
CA GLU A 460 21.27 5.82 -18.16
C GLU A 460 21.69 7.28 -18.24
N ARG A 461 22.53 7.58 -19.21
CA ARG A 461 22.46 8.68 -20.20
C ARG A 461 23.29 8.28 -21.42
N ASP A 462 22.62 7.85 -22.45
CA ASP A 462 23.08 8.08 -23.83
C ASP A 462 22.31 9.25 -24.41
#